data_78fdf38bbc1694bbd27080a39708e6c8
#
_entry.id   78fdf38bbc1694bbd27080a39708e6c8
#
_cell.length_a   1.000
_cell.length_b   1.000
_cell.length_c   1.000
_cell.angle_alpha   90.00
_cell.angle_beta   90.00
_cell.angle_gamma   90.00
#
_symmetry.space_group_name_H-M   'P 1'
#
loop_
_entity.id
_entity.type
_entity.pdbx_description
1 polymer ?
#
loop_
_entity_poly.entity_id
_entity_poly.type
_entity_poly.pdbx_seq_one_letter_code
_entity_poly.pdbx_strand_id
1 'polypeptide(L)'
;AEEAREETMRMLNIYADFFENVLAMPVIKGRKTDKEKFNGAEETYTVECMMHDHKALQAGTSHYFGDGFAKAFDITFAGKDNQPHHPHQTSWGVSTRMIGGIIMTHGDDNGLVLPPRIAPVQVVVIPVAAHKPGVLDAAAALRDRLKAAGIRSKMDDSDNSPGWKFAEYEMKGVPCL
;
A
#
# COMPACT_ATOMS: atom_id res chain seq x y z
N ALA A 1 -17.28 21.37 -11.93
CA ALA A 1 -16.64 20.44 -12.86
C ALA A 1 -15.11 20.39 -12.66
N GLU A 2 -14.46 21.53 -12.71
CA GLU A 2 -13.00 21.63 -12.63
C GLU A 2 -12.46 21.10 -11.30
N GLU A 3 -13.00 21.56 -10.18
CA GLU A 3 -12.66 21.09 -8.83
C GLU A 3 -12.78 19.55 -8.69
N ALA A 4 -13.81 18.96 -9.27
CA ALA A 4 -13.98 17.50 -9.23
C ALA A 4 -12.93 16.77 -10.10
N ARG A 5 -12.51 17.35 -11.24
CA ARG A 5 -11.40 16.80 -12.03
C ARG A 5 -10.06 16.92 -11.30
N GLU A 6 -9.81 18.04 -10.66
CA GLU A 6 -8.62 18.25 -9.84
C GLU A 6 -8.55 17.24 -8.71
N GLU A 7 -9.67 16.98 -8.02
CA GLU A 7 -9.74 15.97 -6.97
C GLU A 7 -9.48 14.56 -7.51
N THR A 8 -10.04 14.22 -8.67
CA THR A 8 -9.79 12.96 -9.35
C THR A 8 -8.30 12.75 -9.61
N MET A 9 -7.61 13.78 -10.11
CA MET A 9 -6.17 13.72 -10.38
C MET A 9 -5.33 13.75 -9.10
N ARG A 10 -5.75 14.50 -8.08
CA ARG A 10 -5.11 14.50 -6.76
C ARG A 10 -5.07 13.10 -6.17
N MET A 11 -6.20 12.40 -6.15
CA MET A 11 -6.27 11.05 -5.61
C MET A 11 -5.47 10.04 -6.42
N LEU A 12 -5.46 10.15 -7.75
CA LEU A 12 -4.59 9.33 -8.59
C LEU A 12 -3.10 9.51 -8.22
N ASN A 13 -2.67 10.75 -7.99
CA ASN A 13 -1.29 11.05 -7.61
C ASN A 13 -0.95 10.55 -6.21
N ILE A 14 -1.87 10.65 -5.24
CA ILE A 14 -1.71 10.09 -3.90
C ILE A 14 -1.51 8.58 -3.97
N TYR A 15 -2.29 7.88 -4.79
CA TYR A 15 -2.12 6.45 -4.98
C TYR A 15 -0.76 6.11 -5.60
N ALA A 16 -0.37 6.81 -6.66
CA ALA A 16 0.94 6.58 -7.28
C ALA A 16 2.08 6.79 -6.27
N ASP A 17 2.06 7.89 -5.51
CA ASP A 17 3.05 8.17 -4.47
C ASP A 17 3.08 7.07 -3.40
N PHE A 18 1.91 6.62 -2.94
CA PHE A 18 1.82 5.53 -1.97
C PHE A 18 2.42 4.23 -2.51
N PHE A 19 2.08 3.83 -3.73
CA PHE A 19 2.63 2.62 -4.33
C PHE A 19 4.15 2.72 -4.53
N GLU A 20 4.65 3.83 -5.06
CA GLU A 20 6.08 4.01 -5.33
C GLU A 20 6.91 4.20 -4.05
N ASN A 21 6.49 5.08 -3.15
CA ASN A 21 7.32 5.52 -2.03
C ASN A 21 7.06 4.77 -0.72
N VAL A 22 5.92 4.10 -0.57
CA VAL A 22 5.59 3.31 0.63
C VAL A 22 5.67 1.83 0.35
N LEU A 23 5.08 1.36 -0.75
CA LEU A 23 5.07 -0.04 -1.14
C LEU A 23 6.28 -0.45 -1.99
N ALA A 24 7.11 0.50 -2.43
CA ALA A 24 8.24 0.30 -3.33
C ALA A 24 7.84 -0.43 -4.64
N MET A 25 6.64 -0.14 -5.15
CA MET A 25 6.08 -0.72 -6.36
C MET A 25 6.01 0.34 -7.45
N PRO A 26 6.84 0.29 -8.51
CA PRO A 26 6.73 1.21 -9.63
C PRO A 26 5.37 1.11 -10.30
N VAL A 27 4.75 2.25 -10.61
CA VAL A 27 3.43 2.30 -11.25
C VAL A 27 3.42 3.20 -12.47
N ILE A 28 2.52 2.90 -13.40
CA ILE A 28 2.19 3.75 -14.53
C ILE A 28 0.80 4.33 -14.31
N LYS A 29 0.68 5.64 -14.44
CA LYS A 29 -0.61 6.34 -14.43
C LYS A 29 -1.15 6.44 -15.85
N GLY A 30 -2.44 6.17 -16.04
CA GLY A 30 -3.08 6.27 -17.32
C GLY A 30 -4.56 6.58 -17.24
N ARG A 31 -5.12 7.09 -18.35
CA ARG A 31 -6.55 7.19 -18.56
C ARG A 31 -7.03 5.94 -19.29
N LYS A 32 -8.09 5.33 -18.78
CA LYS A 32 -8.72 4.19 -19.44
C LYS A 32 -9.46 4.62 -20.72
N THR A 33 -9.47 3.73 -21.70
CA THR A 33 -10.24 3.91 -22.91
C THR A 33 -11.75 3.92 -22.61
N ASP A 34 -12.55 4.46 -23.51
CA ASP A 34 -14.01 4.50 -23.36
C ASP A 34 -14.64 3.10 -23.21
N LYS A 35 -13.98 2.07 -23.74
CA LYS A 35 -14.42 0.68 -23.63
C LYS A 35 -14.15 0.07 -22.26
N GLU A 36 -13.12 0.53 -21.56
CA GLU A 36 -12.64 -0.06 -20.30
C GLU A 36 -12.90 0.82 -19.07
N LYS A 37 -13.31 2.08 -19.29
CA LYS A 37 -13.66 2.97 -18.18
C LYS A 37 -14.84 2.42 -17.38
N PHE A 38 -14.93 2.84 -16.12
CA PHE A 38 -16.07 2.50 -15.26
C PHE A 38 -17.38 2.96 -15.92
N ASN A 39 -18.37 2.07 -15.96
CA ASN A 39 -19.66 2.35 -16.58
C ASN A 39 -20.37 3.49 -15.83
N GLY A 40 -20.71 4.55 -16.56
CA GLY A 40 -21.30 5.77 -15.99
C GLY A 40 -20.28 6.86 -15.61
N ALA A 41 -18.98 6.58 -15.64
CA ALA A 41 -17.97 7.61 -15.50
C ALA A 41 -17.72 8.34 -16.82
N GLU A 42 -17.52 9.65 -16.77
CA GLU A 42 -17.02 10.42 -17.92
C GLU A 42 -15.55 10.08 -18.18
N GLU A 43 -14.76 10.01 -17.11
CA GLU A 43 -13.32 9.68 -17.16
C GLU A 43 -12.96 8.69 -16.05
N THR A 44 -12.12 7.73 -16.39
CA THR A 44 -11.53 6.79 -15.42
C THR A 44 -10.03 6.79 -15.57
N TYR A 45 -9.34 7.04 -14.48
CA TYR A 45 -7.90 6.96 -14.38
C TYR A 45 -7.48 5.76 -13.53
N THR A 46 -6.30 5.23 -13.79
CA THR A 46 -5.76 4.05 -13.12
C THR A 46 -4.28 4.24 -12.81
N VAL A 47 -3.84 3.58 -11.74
CA VAL A 47 -2.43 3.26 -11.50
C VAL A 47 -2.26 1.77 -11.68
N GLU A 48 -1.28 1.35 -12.47
CA GLU A 48 -1.03 -0.04 -12.80
C GLU A 48 0.43 -0.40 -12.57
N CYS A 49 0.67 -1.58 -11.98
CA CYS A 49 2.00 -2.12 -11.74
C CYS A 49 2.27 -3.29 -12.70
N MET A 50 3.51 -3.44 -13.15
CA MET A 50 3.94 -4.61 -13.89
C MET A 50 4.27 -5.75 -12.93
N MET A 51 3.68 -6.92 -13.16
CA MET A 51 3.96 -8.14 -12.42
C MET A 51 5.09 -8.94 -13.08
N HIS A 52 5.65 -9.93 -12.37
CA HIS A 52 6.76 -10.77 -12.87
C HIS A 52 6.37 -11.57 -14.13
N ASP A 53 5.10 -11.88 -14.31
CA ASP A 53 4.56 -12.55 -15.51
C ASP A 53 4.31 -11.59 -16.68
N HIS A 54 4.80 -10.35 -16.60
CA HIS A 54 4.64 -9.27 -17.58
C HIS A 54 3.19 -8.82 -17.82
N LYS A 55 2.29 -9.12 -16.89
CA LYS A 55 0.92 -8.59 -16.91
C LYS A 55 0.80 -7.37 -16.02
N ALA A 56 0.02 -6.40 -16.46
CA ALA A 56 -0.30 -5.23 -15.67
C ALA A 56 -1.36 -5.57 -14.63
N LEU A 57 -1.10 -5.22 -13.36
CA LEU A 57 -2.07 -5.28 -12.27
C LEU A 57 -2.66 -3.90 -12.05
N GLN A 58 -3.98 -3.76 -12.20
CA GLN A 58 -4.68 -2.54 -11.77
C GLN A 58 -4.60 -2.41 -10.26
N ALA A 59 -3.85 -1.42 -9.79
CA ALA A 59 -3.58 -1.21 -8.37
C ALA A 59 -4.58 -0.26 -7.70
N GLY A 60 -5.03 0.77 -8.41
CA GLY A 60 -6.03 1.71 -7.93
C GLY A 60 -6.68 2.48 -9.07
N THR A 61 -7.87 3.03 -8.81
CA THR A 61 -8.60 3.83 -9.78
C THR A 61 -9.12 5.13 -9.19
N SER A 62 -9.28 6.14 -10.05
CA SER A 62 -9.92 7.39 -9.72
C SER A 62 -10.84 7.80 -10.87
N HIS A 63 -12.09 8.11 -10.54
CA HIS A 63 -13.15 8.35 -11.50
C HIS A 63 -13.70 9.76 -11.39
N TYR A 64 -13.94 10.38 -12.51
CA TYR A 64 -14.76 11.59 -12.64
C TYR A 64 -16.10 11.21 -13.26
N PHE A 65 -17.19 11.41 -12.55
CA PHE A 65 -18.54 11.03 -13.00
C PHE A 65 -19.30 12.15 -13.67
N GLY A 66 -18.78 13.37 -13.65
CA GLY A 66 -19.62 14.52 -14.01
C GLY A 66 -20.82 14.65 -13.06
N ASP A 67 -21.94 15.08 -13.56
CA ASP A 67 -23.20 15.23 -12.81
C ASP A 67 -24.23 14.13 -13.14
N GLY A 68 -23.84 13.13 -13.93
CA GLY A 68 -24.76 12.11 -14.44
C GLY A 68 -25.47 11.31 -13.34
N PHE A 69 -24.73 10.80 -12.37
CA PHE A 69 -25.34 10.08 -11.24
C PHE A 69 -26.13 11.00 -10.32
N ALA A 70 -25.66 12.24 -10.12
CA ALA A 70 -26.40 13.22 -9.33
C ALA A 70 -27.78 13.51 -9.93
N LYS A 71 -27.87 13.64 -11.26
CA LYS A 71 -29.14 13.78 -11.99
C LYS A 71 -30.00 12.53 -11.88
N ALA A 72 -29.41 11.34 -12.08
CA ALA A 72 -30.14 10.07 -12.02
C ALA A 72 -30.76 9.79 -10.64
N PHE A 73 -30.10 10.21 -9.56
CA PHE A 73 -30.55 10.03 -8.18
C PHE A 73 -31.19 11.28 -7.57
N ASP A 74 -31.39 12.32 -8.38
CA ASP A 74 -31.93 13.62 -7.95
C ASP A 74 -31.22 14.23 -6.73
N ILE A 75 -29.87 14.12 -6.72
CA ILE A 75 -29.01 14.72 -5.70
C ILE A 75 -28.76 16.18 -6.09
N THR A 76 -29.19 17.11 -5.25
CA THR A 76 -29.02 18.55 -5.49
C THR A 76 -28.41 19.26 -4.28
N PHE A 77 -27.80 20.41 -4.54
CA PHE A 77 -27.33 21.35 -3.53
C PHE A 77 -27.74 22.78 -3.90
N ALA A 78 -27.88 23.66 -2.92
CA ALA A 78 -28.12 25.08 -3.16
C ALA A 78 -26.82 25.75 -3.59
N GLY A 79 -26.80 26.30 -4.79
CA GLY A 79 -25.67 27.06 -5.30
C GLY A 79 -25.56 28.46 -4.66
N LYS A 80 -24.47 29.18 -4.98
CA LYS A 80 -24.27 30.57 -4.54
C LYS A 80 -25.32 31.52 -5.08
N ASP A 81 -25.99 31.15 -6.17
CA ASP A 81 -27.14 31.83 -6.79
C ASP A 81 -28.47 31.49 -6.13
N ASN A 82 -28.44 30.71 -5.06
CA ASN A 82 -29.62 30.19 -4.35
C ASN A 82 -30.55 29.31 -5.21
N GLN A 83 -30.02 28.70 -6.28
CA GLN A 83 -30.73 27.76 -7.11
C GLN A 83 -30.24 26.32 -6.87
N PRO A 84 -31.09 25.29 -7.08
CA PRO A 84 -30.67 23.90 -7.01
C PRO A 84 -29.77 23.52 -8.19
N HIS A 85 -28.63 22.92 -7.87
CA HIS A 85 -27.67 22.40 -8.84
C HIS A 85 -27.36 20.93 -8.55
N HIS A 86 -27.05 20.15 -9.59
CA HIS A 86 -26.52 18.81 -9.42
C HIS A 86 -24.99 18.86 -9.24
N PRO A 87 -24.44 18.21 -8.18
CA PRO A 87 -22.99 18.20 -7.95
C PRO A 87 -22.28 17.33 -8.98
N HIS A 88 -21.07 17.76 -9.36
CA HIS A 88 -20.13 16.87 -10.02
C HIS A 88 -19.52 15.93 -8.98
N GLN A 89 -19.43 14.65 -9.32
CA GLN A 89 -19.04 13.61 -8.40
C GLN A 89 -17.73 12.94 -8.81
N THR A 90 -16.97 12.54 -7.80
CA THR A 90 -15.77 11.72 -7.96
C THR A 90 -15.89 10.45 -7.14
N SER A 91 -15.19 9.41 -7.55
CA SER A 91 -15.01 8.21 -6.75
C SER A 91 -13.61 7.67 -6.98
N TRP A 92 -12.99 7.24 -5.91
CA TRP A 92 -11.63 6.72 -5.99
C TRP A 92 -11.46 5.63 -4.96
N GLY A 93 -10.59 4.65 -5.26
CA GLY A 93 -10.40 3.52 -4.38
C GLY A 93 -9.19 2.67 -4.72
N VAL A 94 -8.67 2.08 -3.66
CA VAL A 94 -7.77 0.94 -3.66
C VAL A 94 -8.41 -0.18 -2.85
N SER A 95 -8.04 -1.42 -3.13
CA SER A 95 -8.59 -2.57 -2.44
C SER A 95 -7.48 -3.43 -1.85
N THR A 96 -7.86 -4.48 -1.13
CA THR A 96 -6.93 -5.52 -0.64
C THR A 96 -6.15 -6.23 -1.75
N ARG A 97 -6.49 -6.01 -3.03
CA ARG A 97 -5.68 -6.43 -4.18
C ARG A 97 -4.22 -5.95 -4.08
N MET A 98 -3.98 -4.78 -3.46
CA MET A 98 -2.62 -4.29 -3.23
C MET A 98 -1.76 -5.25 -2.40
N ILE A 99 -2.34 -6.03 -1.49
CA ILE A 99 -1.60 -7.05 -0.72
C ILE A 99 -1.08 -8.13 -1.66
N GLY A 100 -1.92 -8.63 -2.58
CA GLY A 100 -1.49 -9.54 -3.64
C GLY A 100 -0.42 -8.92 -4.53
N GLY A 101 -0.56 -7.63 -4.87
CA GLY A 101 0.44 -6.88 -5.61
C GLY A 101 1.81 -6.84 -4.93
N ILE A 102 1.85 -6.57 -3.62
CA ILE A 102 3.08 -6.58 -2.81
C ILE A 102 3.74 -7.95 -2.85
N ILE A 103 2.97 -9.01 -2.66
CA ILE A 103 3.47 -10.40 -2.68
C ILE A 103 4.04 -10.73 -4.06
N MET A 104 3.31 -10.43 -5.14
CA MET A 104 3.73 -10.73 -6.50
C MET A 104 4.89 -9.87 -6.99
N THR A 105 5.08 -8.66 -6.43
CA THR A 105 6.19 -7.77 -6.82
C THR A 105 7.46 -8.05 -6.04
N HIS A 106 7.36 -8.36 -4.75
CA HIS A 106 8.51 -8.43 -3.84
C HIS A 106 8.79 -9.84 -3.33
N GLY A 107 7.80 -10.75 -3.32
CA GLY A 107 8.01 -12.12 -2.88
C GLY A 107 8.89 -12.92 -3.81
N ASP A 108 9.56 -13.95 -3.27
CA ASP A 108 10.37 -14.93 -3.98
C ASP A 108 10.05 -16.34 -3.52
N ASP A 109 10.84 -17.33 -3.97
CA ASP A 109 10.65 -18.75 -3.62
C ASP A 109 10.94 -19.05 -2.14
N ASN A 110 11.59 -18.14 -1.41
CA ASN A 110 11.86 -18.29 0.03
C ASN A 110 10.74 -17.70 0.90
N GLY A 111 9.90 -16.86 0.35
CA GLY A 111 8.75 -16.28 1.05
C GLY A 111 8.47 -14.82 0.71
N LEU A 112 7.97 -14.09 1.70
CA LEU A 112 7.69 -12.66 1.57
C LEU A 112 8.98 -11.84 1.61
N VAL A 113 9.01 -10.75 0.83
CA VAL A 113 10.00 -9.68 0.95
C VAL A 113 9.23 -8.38 1.16
N LEU A 114 9.19 -7.89 2.39
CA LEU A 114 8.39 -6.71 2.70
C LEU A 114 9.23 -5.44 2.68
N PRO A 115 8.80 -4.41 1.95
CA PRO A 115 9.41 -3.10 2.07
C PRO A 115 9.42 -2.63 3.54
N PRO A 116 10.54 -2.05 4.05
CA PRO A 116 10.65 -1.71 5.47
C PRO A 116 9.56 -0.80 5.98
N ARG A 117 9.02 0.10 5.14
CA ARG A 117 7.97 1.03 5.54
C ARG A 117 6.68 0.33 5.96
N ILE A 118 6.32 -0.79 5.31
CA ILE A 118 5.08 -1.53 5.57
C ILE A 118 5.28 -2.77 6.43
N ALA A 119 6.52 -3.24 6.62
CA ALA A 119 6.80 -4.42 7.42
C ALA A 119 6.30 -4.23 8.87
N PRO A 120 5.43 -5.11 9.41
CA PRO A 120 4.96 -5.02 10.79
C PRO A 120 6.11 -5.06 11.80
N VAL A 121 7.14 -5.85 11.47
CA VAL A 121 8.42 -5.91 12.20
C VAL A 121 9.51 -5.62 11.19
N GLN A 122 10.32 -4.59 11.44
CA GLN A 122 11.41 -4.18 10.55
C GLN A 122 12.73 -4.88 10.89
N VAL A 123 12.94 -5.18 12.17
CA VAL A 123 14.15 -5.84 12.65
C VAL A 123 13.78 -6.88 13.70
N VAL A 124 14.29 -8.08 13.55
CA VAL A 124 14.24 -9.10 14.62
C VAL A 124 15.64 -9.33 15.16
N VAL A 125 15.82 -9.14 16.45
CA VAL A 125 17.07 -9.46 17.15
C VAL A 125 17.02 -10.92 17.61
N ILE A 126 17.91 -11.76 17.09
CA ILE A 126 18.00 -13.17 17.40
C ILE A 126 19.27 -13.42 18.22
N PRO A 127 19.17 -13.65 19.55
CA PRO A 127 20.33 -13.92 20.38
C PRO A 127 20.90 -15.33 20.05
N VAL A 128 22.06 -15.36 19.41
CA VAL A 128 22.81 -16.59 19.19
C VAL A 128 23.59 -16.94 20.46
N ALA A 129 23.57 -18.22 20.88
CA ALA A 129 24.15 -18.68 22.14
C ALA A 129 23.56 -17.99 23.38
N ALA A 130 22.23 -17.89 23.46
CA ALA A 130 21.49 -17.24 24.55
C ALA A 130 21.83 -17.77 25.97
N HIS A 131 22.40 -19.00 26.05
CA HIS A 131 22.89 -19.60 27.32
C HIS A 131 24.14 -18.93 27.90
N LYS A 132 24.86 -18.11 27.10
CA LYS A 132 26.06 -17.42 27.60
C LYS A 132 25.67 -16.15 28.37
N PRO A 133 26.39 -15.85 29.49
CA PRO A 133 26.11 -14.66 30.27
C PRO A 133 26.17 -13.37 29.43
N GLY A 134 25.21 -12.46 29.62
CA GLY A 134 25.18 -11.14 29.01
C GLY A 134 24.62 -11.11 27.57
N VAL A 135 24.42 -12.25 26.91
CA VAL A 135 23.91 -12.28 25.53
C VAL A 135 22.47 -11.77 25.46
N LEU A 136 21.58 -12.26 26.33
CA LEU A 136 20.18 -11.80 26.36
C LEU A 136 20.07 -10.32 26.75
N ASP A 137 20.88 -9.85 27.70
CA ASP A 137 20.90 -8.45 28.13
C ASP A 137 21.34 -7.53 26.98
N ALA A 138 22.39 -7.93 26.24
CA ALA A 138 22.86 -7.19 25.08
C ALA A 138 21.82 -7.15 23.94
N ALA A 139 21.15 -8.28 23.69
CA ALA A 139 20.08 -8.36 22.69
C ALA A 139 18.86 -7.50 23.07
N ALA A 140 18.47 -7.52 24.35
CA ALA A 140 17.40 -6.66 24.86
C ALA A 140 17.75 -5.17 24.75
N ALA A 141 18.98 -4.80 25.12
CA ALA A 141 19.48 -3.42 25.01
C ALA A 141 19.49 -2.95 23.54
N LEU A 142 19.91 -3.80 22.61
CA LEU A 142 19.86 -3.50 21.16
C LEU A 142 18.42 -3.28 20.68
N ARG A 143 17.49 -4.21 21.00
CA ARG A 143 16.08 -4.05 20.68
C ARG A 143 15.50 -2.73 21.18
N ASP A 144 15.82 -2.36 22.41
CA ASP A 144 15.28 -1.15 23.04
C ASP A 144 15.85 0.13 22.40
N ARG A 145 17.14 0.10 22.03
CA ARG A 145 17.75 1.19 21.23
C ARG A 145 17.07 1.34 19.86
N LEU A 146 16.77 0.24 19.17
CA LEU A 146 16.06 0.25 17.89
C LEU A 146 14.65 0.84 18.07
N LYS A 147 13.91 0.42 19.11
CA LYS A 147 12.59 0.99 19.44
C LYS A 147 12.66 2.49 19.74
N ALA A 148 13.66 2.92 20.51
CA ALA A 148 13.86 4.34 20.80
C ALA A 148 14.17 5.18 19.56
N ALA A 149 14.77 4.55 18.52
CA ALA A 149 14.98 5.16 17.20
C ALA A 149 13.76 5.09 16.29
N GLY A 150 12.59 4.65 16.76
CA GLY A 150 11.35 4.54 15.98
C GLY A 150 11.26 3.31 15.08
N ILE A 151 12.18 2.34 15.23
CA ILE A 151 12.20 1.11 14.43
C ILE A 151 11.32 0.05 15.10
N ARG A 152 10.38 -0.51 14.34
CA ARG A 152 9.51 -1.61 14.78
C ARG A 152 10.35 -2.88 14.93
N SER A 153 10.87 -3.13 16.12
CA SER A 153 11.78 -4.23 16.41
C SER A 153 11.19 -5.22 17.41
N LYS A 154 11.59 -6.47 17.27
CA LYS A 154 11.24 -7.60 18.14
C LYS A 154 12.53 -8.34 18.53
N MET A 155 12.55 -8.97 19.70
CA MET A 155 13.55 -9.97 20.06
C MET A 155 12.89 -11.35 20.08
N ASP A 156 13.55 -12.37 19.57
CA ASP A 156 13.12 -13.75 19.67
C ASP A 156 14.08 -14.52 20.56
N ASP A 157 13.69 -14.68 21.82
CA ASP A 157 14.36 -15.41 22.87
C ASP A 157 13.74 -16.81 23.12
N SER A 158 12.89 -17.30 22.19
CA SER A 158 12.32 -18.65 22.27
C SER A 158 13.39 -19.75 22.23
N ASP A 159 13.00 -20.97 22.58
CA ASP A 159 13.91 -22.15 22.63
C ASP A 159 14.24 -22.73 21.24
N ASN A 160 13.66 -22.19 20.15
CA ASN A 160 13.95 -22.65 18.81
C ASN A 160 15.42 -22.37 18.43
N SER A 161 15.99 -23.24 17.60
CA SER A 161 17.35 -23.05 17.12
C SER A 161 17.49 -21.75 16.30
N PRO A 162 18.66 -21.11 16.31
CA PRO A 162 18.91 -19.89 15.53
C PRO A 162 18.60 -20.08 14.03
N GLY A 163 18.97 -21.22 13.45
CA GLY A 163 18.69 -21.52 12.04
C GLY A 163 17.18 -21.57 11.74
N TRP A 164 16.38 -22.15 12.63
CA TRP A 164 14.93 -22.15 12.51
C TRP A 164 14.37 -20.73 12.58
N LYS A 165 14.86 -19.91 13.52
CA LYS A 165 14.41 -18.50 13.66
C LYS A 165 14.73 -17.69 12.41
N PHE A 166 15.93 -17.83 11.84
CA PHE A 166 16.30 -17.13 10.61
C PHE A 166 15.35 -17.52 9.46
N ALA A 167 15.15 -18.80 9.22
CA ALA A 167 14.25 -19.28 8.16
C ALA A 167 12.80 -18.80 8.37
N GLU A 168 12.30 -18.82 9.60
CA GLU A 168 10.94 -18.39 9.93
C GLU A 168 10.71 -16.91 9.63
N TYR A 169 11.65 -16.03 10.02
CA TYR A 169 11.51 -14.60 9.79
C TYR A 169 11.85 -14.19 8.36
N GLU A 170 12.72 -14.93 7.69
CA GLU A 170 12.97 -14.78 6.26
C GLU A 170 11.69 -15.08 5.48
N MET A 171 11.04 -16.23 5.72
CA MET A 171 9.77 -16.58 5.10
C MET A 171 8.67 -15.53 5.34
N LYS A 172 8.66 -14.90 6.51
CA LYS A 172 7.72 -13.83 6.86
C LYS A 172 8.07 -12.48 6.26
N GLY A 173 9.18 -12.36 5.57
CA GLY A 173 9.60 -11.14 4.90
C GLY A 173 10.09 -10.04 5.83
N VAL A 174 10.66 -10.38 6.98
CA VAL A 174 11.25 -9.37 7.87
C VAL A 174 12.47 -8.75 7.19
N PRO A 175 12.55 -7.41 7.05
CA PRO A 175 13.60 -6.77 6.28
C PRO A 175 15.03 -6.94 6.83
N CYS A 176 15.16 -7.13 8.14
CA CYS A 176 16.46 -7.27 8.80
C CYS A 176 16.42 -8.26 9.97
N LEU A 177 17.41 -9.17 10.00
CA LEU A 177 17.62 -10.14 11.08
C LEU A 177 18.99 -9.95 11.71
#